data_b5e13a12de341d2f2a6711a18c2d09e8
#
_entry.id   b5e13a12de341d2f2a6711a18c2d09e8
#
_cell.length_a   1.000
_cell.length_b   1.000
_cell.length_c   1.000
_cell.angle_alpha   90.00
_cell.angle_beta   90.00
_cell.angle_gamma   90.00
#
_symmetry.space_group_name_H-M   'P 1'
#
loop_
_entity.id
_entity.type
_entity.pdbx_description
1 polymer ?
#
loop_
_entity_poly.entity_id
_entity_poly.type
_entity_poly.pdbx_seq_one_letter_code
_entity_poly.pdbx_strand_id
1 'polypeptide(L)'
;MWVGRPPRKIASIGVHVSRWVTTHGYALNVDLDPAPFTEWITACGLEDATFTTVARETGRPVTVADVRPHAVAALAEVFGLAFDELPADGGIGLWTQPVHAELAER
;
A
#
# COMPACT_ATOMS: atom_id res chain seq x y z
N MET A 1 -7.26 0.26 7.77
CA MET A 1 -6.46 -0.67 8.60
C MET A 1 -5.89 0.09 9.78
N TRP A 2 -5.97 -0.48 10.96
CA TRP A 2 -5.64 0.17 12.22
C TRP A 2 -4.73 -0.73 13.05
N VAL A 3 -3.85 -0.12 13.82
CA VAL A 3 -2.94 -0.83 14.73
C VAL A 3 -2.94 -0.21 16.12
N GLY A 4 -2.63 -1.02 17.12
CA GLY A 4 -2.40 -0.57 18.49
C GLY A 4 -3.65 -0.23 19.28
N ARG A 5 -3.40 0.17 20.54
CA ARG A 5 -4.41 0.64 21.51
C ARG A 5 -3.88 1.88 22.20
N PRO A 6 -4.50 3.07 22.01
CA PRO A 6 -5.65 3.33 21.13
C PRO A 6 -5.33 3.08 19.64
N PRO A 7 -6.35 2.82 18.81
CA PRO A 7 -6.13 2.48 17.40
C PRO A 7 -5.54 3.66 16.62
N ARG A 8 -4.54 3.36 15.80
CA ARG A 8 -3.89 4.31 14.89
C ARG A 8 -3.97 3.81 13.46
N LYS A 9 -4.31 4.69 12.54
CA LYS A 9 -4.49 4.32 11.14
C LYS A 9 -3.14 4.24 10.41
N ILE A 10 -2.82 3.07 9.89
CA ILE A 10 -1.57 2.78 9.18
C ILE A 10 -1.75 2.59 7.68
N ALA A 11 -2.94 2.17 7.26
CA ALA A 11 -3.22 1.90 5.85
C ALA A 11 -4.66 2.18 5.51
N SER A 12 -4.90 2.43 4.23
CA SER A 12 -6.22 2.57 3.64
C SER A 12 -6.39 1.57 2.51
N ILE A 13 -7.58 1.00 2.40
CA ILE A 13 -7.94 0.11 1.29
C ILE A 13 -9.14 0.74 0.58
N GLY A 14 -9.05 0.83 -0.74
CA GLY A 14 -10.14 1.27 -1.58
C GLY A 14 -10.27 0.35 -2.79
N VAL A 15 -11.48 -0.06 -3.12
CA VAL A 15 -11.75 -0.91 -4.27
C VAL A 15 -12.96 -0.36 -5.01
N HIS A 16 -12.79 -0.19 -6.32
CA HIS A 16 -13.87 0.07 -7.24
C HIS A 16 -14.05 -1.13 -8.17
N VAL A 17 -15.27 -1.60 -8.31
CA VAL A 17 -15.57 -2.75 -9.17
C VAL A 17 -16.40 -2.28 -10.36
N SER A 18 -15.92 -2.55 -11.57
CA SER A 18 -16.64 -2.30 -12.81
C SER A 18 -16.48 -3.50 -13.72
N ARG A 19 -17.61 -4.06 -14.17
CA ARG A 19 -17.63 -5.24 -15.03
C ARG A 19 -16.80 -6.42 -14.50
N TRP A 20 -16.87 -6.63 -13.17
CA TRP A 20 -16.10 -7.66 -12.44
C TRP A 20 -14.58 -7.44 -12.45
N VAL A 21 -14.13 -6.26 -12.84
CA VAL A 21 -12.73 -5.86 -12.74
C VAL A 21 -12.58 -4.85 -11.61
N THR A 22 -11.63 -5.08 -10.73
CA THR A 22 -11.32 -4.17 -9.62
C THR A 22 -10.25 -3.18 -10.02
N THR A 23 -10.40 -1.95 -9.54
CA THR A 23 -9.40 -0.89 -9.63
C THR A 23 -9.10 -0.34 -8.24
N HIS A 24 -8.06 0.47 -8.14
CA HIS A 24 -7.47 0.96 -6.90
C HIS A 24 -6.68 -0.13 -6.17
N GLY A 25 -6.72 -0.16 -4.86
CA GLY A 25 -5.96 -1.08 -4.06
C GLY A 25 -5.77 -0.57 -2.65
N TYR A 26 -4.55 -0.50 -2.17
CA TYR A 26 -4.26 -0.01 -0.83
C TYR A 26 -3.10 0.97 -0.82
N ALA A 27 -3.07 1.77 0.23
CA ALA A 27 -1.95 2.65 0.55
C ALA A 27 -1.50 2.37 1.98
N LEU A 28 -0.23 2.01 2.14
CA LEU A 28 0.41 1.76 3.42
C LEU A 28 1.33 2.94 3.76
N ASN A 29 1.16 3.50 4.95
CA ASN A 29 2.03 4.55 5.46
C ASN A 29 3.32 3.93 5.98
N VAL A 30 4.44 4.15 5.30
CA VAL A 30 5.72 3.54 5.65
C VAL A 30 6.57 4.51 6.49
N ASP A 31 6.98 5.63 5.93
CA ASP A 31 7.91 6.58 6.56
C ASP A 31 7.52 8.05 6.36
N LEU A 32 6.34 8.31 5.79
CA LEU A 32 5.85 9.67 5.58
C LEU A 32 5.60 10.40 6.90
N ASP A 33 5.60 11.72 6.86
CA ASP A 33 5.14 12.54 7.97
C ASP A 33 3.60 12.53 8.01
N PRO A 34 2.98 12.01 9.08
CA PRO A 34 1.52 11.97 9.18
C PRO A 34 0.88 13.30 9.59
N ALA A 35 1.66 14.31 9.99
CA ALA A 35 1.15 15.57 10.49
C ALA A 35 0.14 16.24 9.54
N PRO A 36 0.36 16.33 8.22
CA PRO A 36 -0.62 16.91 7.31
C PRO A 36 -1.99 16.24 7.35
N PHE A 37 -2.03 14.93 7.58
CA PHE A 37 -3.30 14.19 7.65
C PHE A 37 -4.06 14.42 8.95
N THR A 38 -3.35 14.74 10.02
CA THR A 38 -3.95 15.02 11.33
C THR A 38 -4.41 16.47 11.44
N GLU A 39 -3.64 17.39 10.86
CA GLU A 39 -3.85 18.83 11.02
C GLU A 39 -4.79 19.42 9.96
N TRP A 40 -4.79 18.89 8.75
CA TRP A 40 -5.43 19.51 7.58
C TRP A 40 -6.59 18.74 6.99
N ILE A 41 -6.73 17.45 7.32
CA ILE A 41 -7.74 16.58 6.71
C ILE A 41 -8.47 15.80 7.80
N THR A 42 -9.79 15.90 7.79
CA THR A 42 -10.65 15.00 8.56
C THR A 42 -10.76 13.67 7.82
N ALA A 43 -10.03 12.66 8.26
CA ALA A 43 -10.03 11.37 7.59
C ALA A 43 -11.29 10.57 7.91
N CYS A 44 -12.03 10.19 6.89
CA CYS A 44 -13.22 9.32 7.01
C CYS A 44 -14.29 9.88 7.95
N GLY A 45 -14.37 11.20 8.14
CA GLY A 45 -15.33 11.82 9.06
C GLY A 45 -15.05 11.60 10.54
N LEU A 46 -13.89 11.05 10.89
CA LEU A 46 -13.45 10.85 12.27
C LEU A 46 -12.57 12.03 12.71
N GLU A 47 -13.09 12.86 13.58
CA GLU A 47 -12.38 14.05 14.05
C GLU A 47 -11.10 13.76 14.84
N ASP A 48 -11.01 12.56 15.45
CA ASP A 48 -9.90 12.14 16.30
C ASP A 48 -9.03 11.04 15.70
N ALA A 49 -9.04 10.88 14.36
CA ALA A 49 -8.26 9.85 13.72
C ALA A 49 -6.75 10.13 13.85
N THR A 50 -6.06 9.25 14.56
CA THR A 50 -4.61 9.28 14.67
C THR A 50 -4.00 8.44 13.56
N PHE A 51 -3.06 9.02 12.84
CA PHE A 51 -2.31 8.34 11.78
C PHE A 51 -0.95 7.90 12.30
N THR A 52 -0.47 6.79 11.78
CA THR A 52 0.85 6.27 12.08
C THR A 52 1.51 5.69 10.84
N THR A 53 2.75 5.26 10.98
CA THR A 53 3.56 4.66 9.91
C THR A 53 4.26 3.41 10.40
N VAL A 54 4.73 2.58 9.47
CA VAL A 54 5.52 1.39 9.80
C VAL A 54 6.78 1.78 10.58
N ALA A 55 7.46 2.83 10.16
CA ALA A 55 8.66 3.32 10.84
C ALA A 55 8.37 3.71 12.30
N ARG A 56 7.27 4.42 12.55
CA ARG A 56 6.87 4.77 13.91
C ARG A 56 6.54 3.56 14.77
N GLU A 57 5.74 2.63 14.24
CA GLU A 57 5.29 1.46 15.00
C GLU A 57 6.42 0.49 15.30
N THR A 58 7.42 0.39 14.42
CA THR A 58 8.59 -0.47 14.64
C THR A 58 9.70 0.21 15.43
N GLY A 59 9.68 1.52 15.54
CA GLY A 59 10.76 2.31 16.18
C GLY A 59 12.08 2.24 15.40
N ARG A 60 12.04 1.87 14.12
CA ARG A 60 13.22 1.74 13.25
C ARG A 60 13.03 2.52 11.96
N PRO A 61 14.13 3.02 11.35
CA PRO A 61 14.04 3.60 10.03
C PRO A 61 13.69 2.51 9.02
N VAL A 62 12.48 2.60 8.45
CA VAL A 62 11.98 1.69 7.42
C VAL A 62 11.59 2.52 6.23
N THR A 63 12.12 2.20 5.06
CA THR A 63 11.82 2.92 3.82
C THR A 63 10.79 2.18 2.97
N VAL A 64 10.21 2.86 1.99
CA VAL A 64 9.35 2.23 1.00
C VAL A 64 10.08 1.12 0.25
N ALA A 65 11.36 1.31 -0.06
CA ALA A 65 12.19 0.29 -0.70
C ALA A 65 12.32 -0.99 0.14
N ASP A 66 12.39 -0.85 1.47
CA ASP A 66 12.45 -2.00 2.39
C ASP A 66 11.13 -2.80 2.40
N VAL A 67 10.01 -2.12 2.32
CA VAL A 67 8.67 -2.74 2.41
C VAL A 67 8.22 -3.35 1.08
N ARG A 68 8.64 -2.77 -0.04
CA ARG A 68 8.17 -3.19 -1.37
C ARG A 68 8.33 -4.68 -1.67
N PRO A 69 9.47 -5.35 -1.40
CA PRO A 69 9.60 -6.79 -1.63
C PRO A 69 8.60 -7.61 -0.82
N HIS A 70 8.34 -7.21 0.42
CA HIS A 70 7.37 -7.89 1.28
C HIS A 70 5.94 -7.72 0.76
N ALA A 71 5.59 -6.54 0.29
CA ALA A 71 4.28 -6.28 -0.31
C ALA A 71 4.06 -7.10 -1.59
N VAL A 72 5.06 -7.16 -2.46
CA VAL A 72 5.00 -7.95 -3.69
C VAL A 72 4.86 -9.44 -3.37
N ALA A 73 5.65 -9.96 -2.44
CA ALA A 73 5.57 -11.36 -2.02
C ALA A 73 4.20 -11.71 -1.42
N ALA A 74 3.65 -10.84 -0.59
CA ALA A 74 2.33 -11.03 0.02
C ALA A 74 1.21 -11.03 -1.04
N LEU A 75 1.25 -10.12 -1.99
CA LEU A 75 0.27 -10.08 -3.09
C LEU A 75 0.38 -11.32 -3.98
N ALA A 76 1.59 -11.75 -4.31
CA ALA A 76 1.83 -12.97 -5.08
C ALA A 76 1.24 -14.20 -4.39
N GLU A 77 1.46 -14.32 -3.09
CA GLU A 77 0.94 -15.44 -2.29
C GLU A 77 -0.59 -15.42 -2.20
N VAL A 78 -1.17 -14.29 -1.83
CA VAL A 78 -2.62 -14.17 -1.61
C VAL A 78 -3.41 -14.37 -2.89
N PHE A 79 -2.95 -13.81 -4.01
CA PHE A 79 -3.65 -13.89 -5.29
C PHE A 79 -3.19 -15.05 -6.18
N GLY A 80 -2.16 -15.79 -5.78
CA GLY A 80 -1.61 -16.86 -6.61
C GLY A 80 -1.02 -16.35 -7.91
N LEU A 81 -0.34 -15.21 -7.89
CA LEU A 81 0.23 -14.54 -9.05
C LEU A 81 1.75 -14.62 -9.03
N ALA A 82 2.35 -14.65 -10.22
CA ALA A 82 3.76 -14.35 -10.41
C ALA A 82 3.90 -12.95 -11.00
N PHE A 83 4.83 -12.17 -10.47
CA PHE A 83 5.09 -10.82 -10.95
C PHE A 83 6.44 -10.76 -11.65
N ASP A 84 6.46 -10.17 -12.84
CA ASP A 84 7.70 -9.84 -13.52
C ASP A 84 8.33 -8.58 -12.89
N GLU A 85 9.63 -8.62 -12.65
CA GLU A 85 10.34 -7.43 -12.25
C GLU A 85 10.47 -6.48 -13.43
N LEU A 86 10.00 -5.24 -13.23
CA LEU A 86 10.20 -4.19 -14.21
C LEU A 86 11.59 -3.56 -14.02
N PRO A 87 12.20 -3.04 -15.11
CA PRO A 87 13.48 -2.36 -15.00
C PRO A 87 13.44 -1.24 -13.95
N ALA A 88 14.55 -1.05 -13.24
CA ALA A 88 14.65 -0.10 -12.13
C ALA A 88 14.43 1.36 -12.55
N ASP A 89 14.58 1.67 -13.83
CA ASP A 89 14.32 3.01 -14.38
C ASP A 89 12.83 3.37 -14.44
N GLY A 90 11.94 2.38 -14.17
CA GLY A 90 10.52 2.56 -13.87
C GLY A 90 9.79 3.67 -14.61
N GLY A 91 10.30 4.03 -15.77
CA GLY A 91 9.88 5.23 -16.47
C GLY A 91 8.40 5.24 -16.82
N ILE A 92 7.90 6.42 -17.06
CA ILE A 92 6.51 6.69 -17.47
C ILE A 92 6.07 5.83 -18.67
N GLY A 93 7.00 5.35 -19.50
CA GLY A 93 6.76 4.42 -20.59
C GLY A 93 6.20 3.06 -20.17
N LEU A 94 6.31 2.69 -18.90
CA LEU A 94 5.73 1.44 -18.37
C LEU A 94 4.21 1.44 -18.31
N TRP A 95 3.59 2.61 -18.30
CA TRP A 95 2.13 2.73 -18.31
C TRP A 95 1.49 2.29 -19.64
N THR A 96 2.29 2.14 -20.67
CA THR A 96 1.83 1.72 -21.99
C THR A 96 2.03 0.24 -22.26
N GLN A 97 2.69 -0.48 -21.36
CA GLN A 97 2.93 -1.91 -21.50
C GLN A 97 1.97 -2.71 -20.62
N PRO A 98 1.41 -3.80 -21.12
CA PRO A 98 0.59 -4.68 -20.30
C PRO A 98 1.43 -5.25 -19.16
N VAL A 99 0.93 -5.11 -17.95
CA VAL A 99 1.52 -5.80 -16.81
C VAL A 99 1.16 -7.28 -16.95
N HIS A 100 2.15 -8.08 -17.28
CA HIS A 100 1.98 -9.52 -17.35
C HIS A 100 2.00 -10.09 -15.93
N ALA A 101 0.82 -10.37 -15.41
CA ALA A 101 0.68 -11.21 -14.23
C ALA A 101 0.21 -12.59 -14.72
N GLU A 102 1.05 -13.60 -14.54
CA GLU A 102 0.66 -14.97 -14.77
C GLU A 102 0.11 -15.57 -13.49
N LEU A 103 -0.98 -16.30 -13.61
CA LEU A 103 -1.50 -17.09 -12.49
C LEU A 103 -0.47 -18.17 -12.16
N ALA A 104 0.00 -18.15 -10.91
CA ALA A 104 0.87 -19.22 -10.43
C ALA A 104 0.07 -20.53 -10.44
N GLU A 105 0.62 -21.55 -11.07
CA GLU A 105 0.07 -22.91 -10.98
C GLU A 105 0.13 -23.37 -9.52
N ARG A 106 -1.00 -23.72 -8.98
CA ARG A 106 -1.15 -24.32 -7.66
C ARG A 106 -1.40 -25.80 -7.77
#